data_5ee5f148ab7ac93069d3e23899555eef
#
_entry.id   5ee5f148ab7ac93069d3e23899555eef
#
_cell.length_a   1.000
_cell.length_b   1.000
_cell.length_c   1.000
_cell.angle_alpha   90.00
_cell.angle_beta   90.00
_cell.angle_gamma   90.00
#
_symmetry.space_group_name_H-M   'P 1'
#
loop_
_entity.id
_entity.type
_entity.pdbx_description
1 polymer ?
#
loop_
_entity_poly.entity_id
_entity_poly.type
_entity_poly.pdbx_seq_one_letter_code
_entity_poly.pdbx_strand_id
1 'polypeptide(L)'
;MFEGLKDSYFVDAVGASGAGMTEYLFNNNVKYLLIDEIDKMKKGDQAVLLNVMETGILSETKSKGKTKQKKMKLWVFATSNEVEKLSGALRSRFMELHLEDYSFEEFIEIARRVLKKRYRLGNTVSEKIGYEVWNKMKSKDIRDVIKIAKLTQSTTDVDWLIDVQMKYG
;
A
#
# COMPACT_ATOMS: atom_id res chain seq x y z
N MET A 1 7.03 -3.92 -2.52
CA MET A 1 7.01 -5.33 -2.08
C MET A 1 6.57 -6.29 -3.18
N PHE A 2 5.77 -5.89 -4.15
CA PHE A 2 5.20 -6.78 -5.18
C PHE A 2 5.76 -6.55 -6.59
N GLU A 3 6.83 -5.76 -6.74
CA GLU A 3 7.56 -5.63 -8.01
C GLU A 3 8.14 -6.99 -8.38
N GLY A 4 7.63 -7.59 -9.45
CA GLY A 4 8.07 -8.90 -9.95
C GLY A 4 7.06 -10.04 -9.77
N LEU A 5 5.90 -9.83 -9.15
CA LEU A 5 4.86 -10.86 -9.09
C LEU A 5 4.17 -10.94 -10.46
N LYS A 6 4.45 -12.00 -11.19
CA LYS A 6 3.80 -12.26 -12.48
C LYS A 6 2.30 -12.48 -12.28
N ASP A 7 1.49 -12.02 -13.25
CA ASP A 7 0.03 -12.11 -13.20
C ASP A 7 -0.62 -11.33 -12.01
N SER A 8 0.04 -10.25 -11.55
CA SER A 8 -0.50 -9.38 -10.50
C SER A 8 -1.18 -8.13 -11.09
N TYR A 9 -2.20 -7.66 -10.36
CA TYR A 9 -2.86 -6.38 -10.61
C TYR A 9 -2.93 -5.57 -9.32
N PHE A 10 -2.43 -4.35 -9.36
CA PHE A 10 -2.48 -3.41 -8.24
C PHE A 10 -3.62 -2.42 -8.45
N VAL A 11 -4.40 -2.20 -7.41
CA VAL A 11 -5.54 -1.28 -7.37
C VAL A 11 -5.38 -0.37 -6.17
N ASP A 12 -5.38 0.93 -6.39
CA ASP A 12 -5.61 1.93 -5.36
C ASP A 12 -7.12 2.17 -5.26
N ALA A 13 -7.74 1.81 -4.14
CA ALA A 13 -9.18 1.89 -3.96
C ALA A 13 -9.72 3.32 -3.93
N VAL A 14 -8.86 4.32 -3.68
CA VAL A 14 -9.24 5.75 -3.70
C VAL A 14 -9.50 6.22 -5.14
N GLY A 15 -8.63 5.84 -6.08
CA GLY A 15 -8.68 6.28 -7.46
C GLY A 15 -9.37 5.33 -8.42
N ALA A 16 -9.56 4.08 -8.04
CA ALA A 16 -10.14 3.05 -8.90
C ALA A 16 -11.68 3.07 -8.87
N SER A 17 -12.28 2.80 -10.03
CA SER A 17 -13.70 2.44 -10.10
C SER A 17 -13.86 0.91 -10.17
N GLY A 18 -14.91 0.38 -9.54
CA GLY A 18 -15.22 -1.05 -9.63
C GLY A 18 -15.44 -1.53 -11.06
N ALA A 19 -16.00 -0.67 -11.91
CA ALA A 19 -16.14 -0.95 -13.33
C ALA A 19 -14.77 -1.13 -14.02
N GLY A 20 -13.81 -0.22 -13.75
CA GLY A 20 -12.45 -0.33 -14.28
C GLY A 20 -11.71 -1.57 -13.77
N MET A 21 -11.83 -1.89 -12.49
CA MET A 21 -11.28 -3.12 -11.91
C MET A 21 -11.91 -4.36 -12.58
N THR A 22 -13.22 -4.39 -12.72
CA THR A 22 -13.95 -5.49 -13.34
C THR A 22 -13.53 -5.68 -14.78
N GLU A 23 -13.46 -4.61 -15.58
CA GLU A 23 -13.03 -4.65 -16.97
C GLU A 23 -11.60 -5.18 -17.10
N TYR A 24 -10.69 -4.71 -16.26
CA TYR A 24 -9.30 -5.19 -16.25
C TYR A 24 -9.22 -6.69 -15.94
N LEU A 25 -9.95 -7.15 -14.92
CA LEU A 25 -9.99 -8.56 -14.54
C LEU A 25 -10.60 -9.44 -15.64
N PHE A 26 -11.57 -8.93 -16.42
CA PHE A 26 -12.11 -9.65 -17.58
C PHE A 26 -11.09 -9.84 -18.70
N ASN A 27 -10.32 -8.79 -18.98
CA ASN A 27 -9.43 -8.76 -20.14
C ASN A 27 -8.06 -9.37 -19.88
N ASN A 28 -7.68 -9.55 -18.61
CA ASN A 28 -6.35 -10.02 -18.22
C ASN A 28 -6.41 -11.30 -17.39
N ASN A 29 -5.33 -12.09 -17.45
CA ASN A 29 -5.19 -13.28 -16.61
C ASN A 29 -4.53 -12.91 -15.28
N VAL A 30 -5.34 -12.42 -14.32
CA VAL A 30 -4.89 -12.00 -13.00
C VAL A 30 -5.01 -13.16 -12.02
N LYS A 31 -3.91 -13.44 -11.30
CA LYS A 31 -3.87 -14.39 -10.19
C LYS A 31 -3.79 -13.70 -8.83
N TYR A 32 -3.12 -12.56 -8.77
CA TYR A 32 -2.87 -11.82 -7.54
C TYR A 32 -3.46 -10.41 -7.67
N LEU A 33 -4.49 -10.13 -6.90
CA LEU A 33 -5.09 -8.80 -6.80
C LEU A 33 -4.57 -8.13 -5.52
N LEU A 34 -3.97 -6.97 -5.69
CA LEU A 34 -3.38 -6.18 -4.60
C LEU A 34 -4.19 -4.90 -4.50
N ILE A 35 -4.84 -4.68 -3.37
CA ILE A 35 -5.72 -3.52 -3.15
C ILE A 35 -5.12 -2.67 -2.04
N ASP A 36 -4.79 -1.44 -2.35
CA ASP A 36 -4.40 -0.47 -1.33
C ASP A 36 -5.61 0.30 -0.84
N GLU A 37 -5.68 0.51 0.48
CA GLU A 37 -6.77 1.23 1.17
C GLU A 37 -8.19 0.69 0.84
N ILE A 38 -8.39 -0.63 0.94
CA ILE A 38 -9.68 -1.28 0.61
C ILE A 38 -10.87 -0.69 1.38
N ASP A 39 -10.65 -0.06 2.53
CA ASP A 39 -11.67 0.64 3.32
C ASP A 39 -12.24 1.88 2.60
N LYS A 40 -11.57 2.39 1.56
CA LYS A 40 -12.05 3.47 0.70
C LYS A 40 -12.90 2.95 -0.48
N MET A 41 -12.94 1.65 -0.68
CA MET A 41 -13.72 1.03 -1.76
C MET A 41 -15.22 1.21 -1.54
N LYS A 42 -15.94 1.59 -2.58
CA LYS A 42 -17.41 1.75 -2.53
C LYS A 42 -18.10 0.42 -2.23
N LYS A 43 -19.22 0.46 -1.51
CA LYS A 43 -19.96 -0.76 -1.12
C LYS A 43 -20.35 -1.65 -2.29
N GLY A 44 -20.70 -1.07 -3.44
CA GLY A 44 -21.00 -1.84 -4.67
C GLY A 44 -19.80 -2.62 -5.19
N ASP A 45 -18.60 -2.02 -5.11
CA ASP A 45 -17.37 -2.63 -5.58
C ASP A 45 -16.90 -3.71 -4.59
N GLN A 46 -17.11 -3.51 -3.29
CA GLN A 46 -16.91 -4.55 -2.27
C GLN A 46 -17.78 -5.79 -2.54
N ALA A 47 -19.04 -5.60 -3.00
CA ALA A 47 -19.92 -6.70 -3.33
C ALA A 47 -19.44 -7.51 -4.55
N VAL A 48 -18.89 -6.84 -5.58
CA VAL A 48 -18.27 -7.52 -6.73
C VAL A 48 -17.06 -8.35 -6.28
N LEU A 49 -16.20 -7.76 -5.46
CA LEU A 49 -15.02 -8.44 -4.91
C LEU A 49 -15.43 -9.67 -4.09
N LEU A 50 -16.40 -9.51 -3.18
CA LEU A 50 -16.93 -10.59 -2.36
C LEU A 50 -17.45 -11.75 -3.24
N ASN A 51 -18.25 -11.44 -4.27
CA ASN A 51 -18.77 -12.48 -5.17
C ASN A 51 -17.66 -13.27 -5.86
N VAL A 52 -16.61 -12.59 -6.33
CA VAL A 52 -15.46 -13.27 -6.95
C VAL A 52 -14.69 -14.12 -5.94
N MET A 53 -14.50 -13.63 -4.72
CA MET A 53 -13.81 -14.39 -3.67
C MET A 53 -14.59 -15.63 -3.23
N GLU A 54 -15.93 -15.57 -3.22
CA GLU A 54 -16.80 -16.68 -2.84
C GLU A 54 -16.94 -17.73 -3.92
N THR A 55 -17.20 -17.30 -5.14
CA THR A 55 -17.64 -18.17 -6.23
C THR A 55 -16.53 -18.49 -7.24
N GLY A 56 -15.48 -17.72 -7.26
CA GLY A 56 -14.49 -17.75 -8.34
C GLY A 56 -15.05 -17.26 -9.68
N ILE A 57 -16.20 -16.57 -9.68
CA ILE A 57 -16.88 -16.10 -10.90
C ILE A 57 -16.97 -14.59 -10.88
N LEU A 58 -16.30 -13.94 -11.82
CA LEU A 58 -16.52 -12.54 -12.13
C LEU A 58 -17.69 -12.42 -13.10
N SER A 59 -18.69 -11.60 -12.74
CA SER A 59 -19.89 -11.37 -13.57
C SER A 59 -20.05 -9.88 -13.85
N GLU A 60 -20.39 -9.54 -15.08
CA GLU A 60 -20.71 -8.18 -15.52
C GLU A 60 -21.99 -8.20 -16.36
N THR A 61 -22.97 -7.40 -15.98
CA THR A 61 -24.20 -7.23 -16.79
C THR A 61 -24.12 -5.92 -17.56
N LYS A 62 -24.10 -6.02 -18.90
CA LYS A 62 -24.10 -4.85 -19.80
C LYS A 62 -25.51 -4.36 -20.10
N SER A 63 -25.59 -3.09 -20.52
CA SER A 63 -26.83 -2.34 -20.77
C SER A 63 -27.85 -2.95 -21.74
N LYS A 64 -27.59 -4.10 -22.32
CA LYS A 64 -28.55 -4.85 -23.18
C LYS A 64 -28.90 -6.24 -22.62
N GLY A 65 -28.78 -6.43 -21.29
CA GLY A 65 -29.09 -7.68 -20.63
C GLY A 65 -28.12 -8.85 -20.91
N LYS A 66 -27.02 -8.60 -21.62
CA LYS A 66 -25.97 -9.61 -21.84
C LYS A 66 -25.06 -9.67 -20.62
N THR A 67 -25.12 -10.79 -19.91
CA THR A 67 -24.17 -11.05 -18.80
C THR A 67 -22.95 -11.74 -19.35
N LYS A 68 -21.77 -11.17 -19.05
CA LYS A 68 -20.49 -11.83 -19.23
C LYS A 68 -20.07 -12.47 -17.93
N GLN A 69 -19.49 -13.66 -18.00
CA GLN A 69 -18.93 -14.36 -16.85
C GLN A 69 -17.54 -14.89 -17.18
N LYS A 70 -16.64 -14.84 -16.19
CA LYS A 70 -15.29 -15.38 -16.27
C LYS A 70 -14.99 -16.15 -14.99
N LYS A 71 -14.62 -17.42 -15.13
CA LYS A 71 -14.06 -18.18 -14.00
C LYS A 71 -12.62 -17.76 -13.76
N MET A 72 -12.27 -17.52 -12.49
CA MET A 72 -10.90 -17.15 -12.11
C MET A 72 -10.55 -17.69 -10.73
N LYS A 73 -9.28 -17.96 -10.52
CA LYS A 73 -8.70 -18.29 -9.22
C LYS A 73 -7.87 -17.10 -8.78
N LEU A 74 -8.38 -16.34 -7.82
CA LEU A 74 -7.83 -15.06 -7.41
C LEU A 74 -7.36 -15.12 -5.97
N TRP A 75 -6.12 -14.70 -5.73
CA TRP A 75 -5.61 -14.38 -4.41
C TRP A 75 -5.69 -12.88 -4.21
N VAL A 76 -6.34 -12.46 -3.12
CA VAL A 76 -6.54 -11.04 -2.82
C VAL A 76 -5.71 -10.66 -1.61
N PHE A 77 -4.89 -9.63 -1.76
CA PHE A 77 -4.14 -8.99 -0.68
C PHE A 77 -4.62 -7.55 -0.59
N ALA A 78 -4.92 -7.10 0.61
CA ALA A 78 -5.42 -5.75 0.80
C ALA A 78 -4.77 -5.09 2.01
N THR A 79 -4.58 -3.77 1.95
CA THR A 79 -4.29 -2.93 3.10
C THR A 79 -5.53 -2.17 3.52
N SER A 80 -5.67 -1.89 4.80
CA SER A 80 -6.76 -1.10 5.36
C SER A 80 -6.30 -0.36 6.59
N ASN A 81 -6.73 0.88 6.74
CA ASN A 81 -6.57 1.65 7.98
C ASN A 81 -7.82 1.55 8.87
N GLU A 82 -8.99 1.28 8.29
CA GLU A 82 -10.28 1.28 8.97
C GLU A 82 -11.10 0.05 8.55
N VAL A 83 -10.78 -1.11 9.12
CA VAL A 83 -11.42 -2.40 8.77
C VAL A 83 -12.93 -2.42 9.03
N GLU A 84 -13.43 -1.54 9.90
CA GLU A 84 -14.85 -1.40 10.23
C GLU A 84 -15.68 -0.88 9.05
N LYS A 85 -15.05 -0.23 8.08
CA LYS A 85 -15.70 0.25 6.85
C LYS A 85 -15.96 -0.86 5.84
N LEU A 86 -15.32 -2.01 6.01
CA LEU A 86 -15.61 -3.18 5.20
C LEU A 86 -16.92 -3.82 5.62
N SER A 87 -17.67 -4.37 4.63
CA SER A 87 -18.81 -5.19 4.98
C SER A 87 -18.37 -6.42 5.77
N GLY A 88 -19.13 -6.83 6.79
CA GLY A 88 -18.79 -7.99 7.60
C GLY A 88 -18.60 -9.27 6.76
N ALA A 89 -19.39 -9.43 5.68
CA ALA A 89 -19.24 -10.53 4.75
C ALA A 89 -17.89 -10.51 4.02
N LEU A 90 -17.45 -9.34 3.54
CA LEU A 90 -16.14 -9.22 2.87
C LEU A 90 -15.00 -9.42 3.87
N ARG A 91 -15.10 -8.81 5.04
CA ARG A 91 -14.09 -8.92 6.10
C ARG A 91 -13.86 -10.38 6.52
N SER A 92 -14.93 -11.18 6.65
CA SER A 92 -14.85 -12.59 7.02
C SER A 92 -14.14 -13.49 5.99
N ARG A 93 -13.84 -12.98 4.79
CA ARG A 93 -13.08 -13.70 3.75
C ARG A 93 -11.57 -13.44 3.82
N PHE A 94 -11.14 -12.49 4.65
CA PHE A 94 -9.74 -12.19 4.85
C PHE A 94 -9.20 -12.83 6.14
N MET A 95 -7.95 -13.24 6.07
CA MET A 95 -7.13 -13.43 7.26
C MET A 95 -6.53 -12.06 7.61
N GLU A 96 -6.91 -11.51 8.75
CA GLU A 96 -6.42 -10.21 9.20
C GLU A 96 -5.07 -10.35 9.88
N LEU A 97 -4.14 -9.49 9.46
CA LEU A 97 -2.83 -9.33 10.08
C LEU A 97 -2.72 -7.88 10.55
N HIS A 98 -2.61 -7.70 11.85
CA HIS A 98 -2.40 -6.37 12.43
C HIS A 98 -0.91 -6.03 12.38
N LEU A 99 -0.60 -4.86 11.82
CA LEU A 99 0.75 -4.32 11.79
C LEU A 99 0.84 -3.25 12.88
N GLU A 100 1.76 -3.45 13.79
CA GLU A 100 2.07 -2.46 14.83
C GLU A 100 3.07 -1.43 14.32
N ASP A 101 3.18 -0.30 15.03
CA ASP A 101 4.22 0.67 14.81
C ASP A 101 5.59 0.02 15.01
N TYR A 102 6.58 0.48 14.24
CA TYR A 102 7.96 0.03 14.42
C TYR A 102 8.51 0.40 15.80
N SER A 103 9.32 -0.48 16.39
CA SER A 103 10.23 -0.11 17.46
C SER A 103 11.30 0.86 16.93
N PHE A 104 12.03 1.50 17.84
CA PHE A 104 13.14 2.39 17.44
C PHE A 104 14.18 1.65 16.60
N GLU A 105 14.58 0.46 17.04
CA GLU A 105 15.60 -0.36 16.39
C GLU A 105 15.16 -0.79 14.98
N GLU A 106 13.90 -1.23 14.86
CA GLU A 106 13.31 -1.61 13.56
C GLU A 106 13.25 -0.41 12.62
N PHE A 107 12.83 0.75 13.12
CA PHE A 107 12.75 1.97 12.33
C PHE A 107 14.11 2.37 11.76
N ILE A 108 15.16 2.38 12.60
CA ILE A 108 16.53 2.70 12.16
C ILE A 108 17.03 1.69 11.12
N GLU A 109 16.79 0.41 11.34
CA GLU A 109 17.22 -0.64 10.40
C GLU A 109 16.49 -0.51 9.05
N ILE A 110 15.19 -0.23 9.07
CA ILE A 110 14.40 -0.01 7.85
C ILE A 110 14.88 1.26 7.13
N ALA A 111 15.10 2.36 7.87
CA ALA A 111 15.65 3.60 7.32
C ALA A 111 16.98 3.32 6.60
N ARG A 112 17.92 2.66 7.25
CA ARG A 112 19.22 2.28 6.69
C ARG A 112 19.07 1.47 5.40
N ARG A 113 18.25 0.43 5.39
CA ARG A 113 18.03 -0.43 4.22
C ARG A 113 17.38 0.31 3.06
N VAL A 114 16.35 1.10 3.33
CA VAL A 114 15.63 1.86 2.31
C VAL A 114 16.53 2.91 1.68
N LEU A 115 17.26 3.68 2.50
CA LEU A 115 18.11 4.76 2.01
C LEU A 115 19.33 4.23 1.25
N LYS A 116 19.93 3.14 1.71
CA LYS A 116 21.00 2.47 0.98
C LYS A 116 20.53 1.96 -0.39
N LYS A 117 19.38 1.29 -0.44
CA LYS A 117 18.85 0.69 -1.69
C LYS A 117 18.38 1.74 -2.69
N ARG A 118 17.67 2.79 -2.23
CA ARG A 118 17.02 3.76 -3.14
C ARG A 118 17.87 4.98 -3.44
N TYR A 119 18.67 5.42 -2.47
CA TYR A 119 19.42 6.70 -2.56
C TYR A 119 20.92 6.51 -2.50
N ARG A 120 21.40 5.27 -2.34
CA ARG A 120 22.84 4.92 -2.22
C ARG A 120 23.57 5.67 -1.12
N LEU A 121 22.85 6.12 -0.10
CA LEU A 121 23.45 6.79 1.06
C LEU A 121 24.24 5.81 1.92
N GLY A 122 25.36 6.29 2.47
CA GLY A 122 26.16 5.52 3.41
C GLY A 122 25.42 5.23 4.73
N ASN A 123 25.85 4.20 5.46
CA ASN A 123 25.18 3.78 6.70
C ASN A 123 25.11 4.92 7.72
N THR A 124 26.20 5.65 7.95
CA THR A 124 26.28 6.75 8.92
C THR A 124 25.24 7.85 8.65
N VAL A 125 25.10 8.27 7.38
CA VAL A 125 24.12 9.30 7.00
C VAL A 125 22.70 8.74 7.15
N SER A 126 22.48 7.51 6.73
CA SER A 126 21.15 6.86 6.79
C SER A 126 20.67 6.68 8.23
N GLU A 127 21.55 6.24 9.13
CA GLU A 127 21.26 6.09 10.55
C GLU A 127 20.99 7.43 11.21
N LYS A 128 21.79 8.46 10.88
CA LYS A 128 21.59 9.82 11.40
C LYS A 128 20.21 10.36 10.97
N ILE A 129 19.83 10.23 9.71
CA ILE A 129 18.49 10.65 9.24
C ILE A 129 17.40 9.93 10.04
N GLY A 130 17.48 8.61 10.17
CA GLY A 130 16.51 7.84 10.94
C GLY A 130 16.43 8.29 12.40
N TYR A 131 17.57 8.47 13.05
CA TYR A 131 17.67 8.93 14.42
C TYR A 131 17.03 10.31 14.63
N GLU A 132 17.34 11.28 13.78
CA GLU A 132 16.83 12.64 13.89
C GLU A 132 15.33 12.73 13.59
N VAL A 133 14.84 11.98 12.58
CA VAL A 133 13.39 11.90 12.27
C VAL A 133 12.64 11.31 13.47
N TRP A 134 13.14 10.24 14.07
CA TRP A 134 12.50 9.64 15.24
C TRP A 134 12.52 10.56 16.45
N ASN A 135 13.69 11.11 16.79
CA ASN A 135 13.88 11.83 18.05
C ASN A 135 13.44 13.29 17.99
N LYS A 136 13.76 14.03 16.91
CA LYS A 136 13.39 15.44 16.80
C LYS A 136 12.01 15.62 16.19
N MET A 137 11.73 15.00 15.04
CA MET A 137 10.42 15.14 14.40
C MET A 137 9.32 14.31 15.06
N LYS A 138 9.67 13.39 15.99
CA LYS A 138 8.73 12.45 16.63
C LYS A 138 7.91 11.63 15.64
N SER A 139 8.45 11.42 14.45
CA SER A 139 7.78 10.67 13.39
C SER A 139 8.24 9.21 13.36
N LYS A 140 7.30 8.31 13.21
CA LYS A 140 7.51 6.88 12.95
C LYS A 140 7.26 6.52 11.48
N ASP A 141 7.03 7.50 10.62
CA ASP A 141 6.76 7.28 9.20
C ASP A 141 8.07 7.29 8.40
N ILE A 142 8.38 6.17 7.76
CA ILE A 142 9.54 6.03 6.87
C ILE A 142 9.49 7.01 5.68
N ARG A 143 8.30 7.52 5.32
CA ARG A 143 8.17 8.55 4.29
C ARG A 143 8.88 9.86 4.68
N ASP A 144 8.92 10.20 5.95
CA ASP A 144 9.64 11.39 6.43
C ASP A 144 11.16 11.20 6.32
N VAL A 145 11.66 10.01 6.64
CA VAL A 145 13.06 9.65 6.38
C VAL A 145 13.40 9.83 4.90
N ILE A 146 12.53 9.39 4.01
CA ILE A 146 12.72 9.52 2.56
C ILE A 146 12.69 10.99 2.10
N LYS A 147 11.82 11.83 2.68
CA LYS A 147 11.78 13.28 2.36
C LYS A 147 13.10 13.95 2.68
N ILE A 148 13.63 13.73 3.88
CA ILE A 148 14.93 14.27 4.31
C ILE A 148 16.05 13.75 3.39
N ALA A 149 16.08 12.44 3.13
CA ALA A 149 17.12 11.80 2.35
C ALA A 149 17.22 12.31 0.90
N LYS A 150 16.11 12.73 0.30
CA LYS A 150 16.09 13.29 -1.08
C LYS A 150 16.93 14.56 -1.22
N LEU A 151 17.09 15.31 -0.14
CA LEU A 151 17.78 16.60 -0.10
C LEU A 151 19.15 16.50 0.54
N THR A 152 19.47 15.36 1.17
CA THR A 152 20.70 15.15 1.93
C THR A 152 21.83 14.66 1.02
N GLN A 153 23.01 15.27 1.13
CA GLN A 153 24.26 14.79 0.52
C GLN A 153 25.32 14.43 1.57
N SER A 154 25.24 15.04 2.76
CA SER A 154 26.19 14.87 3.85
C SER A 154 25.51 14.80 5.21
N THR A 155 26.25 14.42 6.26
CA THR A 155 25.73 14.40 7.63
C THR A 155 25.38 15.79 8.17
N THR A 156 26.04 16.84 7.68
CA THR A 156 25.78 18.24 8.06
C THR A 156 24.45 18.74 7.50
N ASP A 157 24.06 18.29 6.31
CA ASP A 157 22.78 18.67 5.71
C ASP A 157 21.59 18.16 6.53
N VAL A 158 21.75 17.01 7.19
CA VAL A 158 20.67 16.38 7.97
C VAL A 158 20.18 17.31 9.07
N ASP A 159 21.08 17.89 9.86
CA ASP A 159 20.71 18.75 10.99
C ASP A 159 19.95 19.98 10.50
N TRP A 160 20.47 20.64 9.49
CA TRP A 160 19.84 21.82 8.90
C TRP A 160 18.45 21.50 8.30
N LEU A 161 18.33 20.39 7.55
CA LEU A 161 17.06 19.99 6.94
C LEU A 161 16.00 19.64 7.99
N ILE A 162 16.38 18.97 9.06
CA ILE A 162 15.48 18.65 10.17
C ILE A 162 15.00 19.95 10.85
N ASP A 163 15.91 20.88 11.14
CA ASP A 163 15.57 22.16 11.79
C ASP A 163 14.61 22.99 10.89
N VAL A 164 14.85 23.00 9.57
CA VAL A 164 13.96 23.66 8.61
C VAL A 164 12.58 22.97 8.58
N GLN A 165 12.55 21.63 8.53
CA GLN A 165 11.29 20.89 8.51
C GLN A 165 10.48 21.11 9.80
N MET A 166 11.14 21.17 10.97
CA MET A 166 10.47 21.43 12.24
C MET A 166 9.94 22.86 12.37
N LYS A 167 10.59 23.81 11.71
CA LYS A 167 10.22 25.23 11.80
C LYS A 167 9.13 25.64 10.82
N TYR A 168 9.07 24.99 9.66
CA TYR A 168 8.25 25.42 8.53
C TYR A 168 7.37 24.30 7.91
N GLY A 169 7.46 23.06 8.44
CA GLY A 169 6.78 21.86 7.93
C GLY A 169 5.44 21.52 8.57
#